data_de41472e366a95f4cfff7613c173c919
#
_entry.id   de41472e366a95f4cfff7613c173c919
#
_cell.length_a   1.000
_cell.length_b   1.000
_cell.length_c   1.000
_cell.angle_alpha   90.00
_cell.angle_beta   90.00
_cell.angle_gamma   90.00
#
_symmetry.space_group_name_H-M   'P 1'
#
loop_
_entity.id
_entity.type
_entity.pdbx_description
1 polymer ?
#
loop_
_entity_poly.entity_id
_entity_poly.type
_entity_poly.pdbx_seq_one_letter_code
_entity_poly.pdbx_strand_id
1 'polypeptide(L)'
;MKKYLLIIFSFLIFNLAHAGMSNNDKSKAWECSGIYMANYFLPPGESFEYSMKEKSMASVKVLKSYALEIGISEKEWDDGVNKAVDKYNGAKYDKVKTEDCHTFVNSAIPDGEERVKKVVQTLY
;
A
#
# COMPACT_ATOMS: atom_id res chain seq x y z
N MET A 1 -15.11 -34.94 25.29
CA MET A 1 -14.46 -35.05 23.96
C MET A 1 -15.08 -34.14 22.92
N LYS A 2 -16.40 -34.02 22.78
CA LYS A 2 -17.03 -33.14 21.79
C LYS A 2 -16.72 -31.62 21.99
N LYS A 3 -16.45 -31.17 23.21
CA LYS A 3 -16.13 -29.76 23.52
C LYS A 3 -14.75 -29.32 23.01
N TYR A 4 -13.80 -30.22 22.92
CA TYR A 4 -12.44 -29.92 22.45
C TYR A 4 -12.36 -29.77 20.93
N LEU A 5 -13.19 -30.50 20.19
CA LEU A 5 -13.24 -30.43 18.73
C LEU A 5 -13.77 -29.05 18.25
N LEU A 6 -14.75 -28.49 18.97
CA LEU A 6 -15.33 -27.18 18.68
C LEU A 6 -14.33 -26.04 18.89
N ILE A 7 -13.46 -26.14 19.90
CA ILE A 7 -12.44 -25.13 20.19
C ILE A 7 -11.37 -25.11 19.10
N ILE A 8 -10.95 -26.30 18.61
CA ILE A 8 -9.96 -26.41 17.54
C ILE A 8 -10.50 -25.85 16.23
N PHE A 9 -11.78 -26.08 15.93
CA PHE A 9 -12.43 -25.58 14.73
C PHE A 9 -12.56 -24.04 14.74
N SER A 10 -12.89 -23.45 15.89
CA SER A 10 -12.93 -21.99 16.06
C SER A 10 -11.58 -21.33 15.86
N PHE A 11 -10.51 -21.99 16.29
CA PHE A 11 -9.14 -21.49 16.13
C PHE A 11 -8.69 -21.48 14.67
N LEU A 12 -9.06 -22.51 13.89
CA LEU A 12 -8.77 -22.60 12.45
C LEU A 12 -9.48 -21.52 11.65
N ILE A 13 -10.73 -21.21 11.97
CA ILE A 13 -11.51 -20.13 11.33
C ILE A 13 -10.86 -18.77 11.61
N PHE A 14 -10.38 -18.53 12.82
CA PHE A 14 -9.70 -17.29 13.21
C PHE A 14 -8.40 -17.09 12.44
N ASN A 15 -7.60 -18.13 12.22
CA ASN A 15 -6.37 -18.05 11.43
C ASN A 15 -6.61 -17.74 9.95
N LEU A 16 -7.73 -18.22 9.36
CA LEU A 16 -8.10 -17.92 7.99
C LEU A 16 -8.53 -16.46 7.80
N ALA A 17 -9.11 -15.82 8.84
CA ALA A 17 -9.51 -14.42 8.80
C ALA A 17 -8.33 -13.44 8.75
N HIS A 18 -7.10 -13.88 9.05
CA HIS A 18 -5.87 -13.09 9.03
C HIS A 18 -4.94 -13.45 7.86
N ALA A 19 -5.45 -14.14 6.83
CA ALA A 19 -4.71 -14.36 5.60
C ALA A 19 -4.37 -12.99 4.96
N GLY A 20 -3.09 -12.69 4.78
CA GLY A 20 -2.61 -11.42 4.26
C GLY A 20 -2.89 -11.21 2.78
N MET A 21 -2.20 -10.26 2.16
CA MET A 21 -2.29 -9.99 0.73
C MET A 21 -1.92 -11.21 -0.10
N SER A 22 -2.64 -11.44 -1.21
CA SER A 22 -2.20 -12.36 -2.25
C SER A 22 -0.86 -11.91 -2.85
N ASN A 23 -0.16 -12.81 -3.54
CA ASN A 23 1.09 -12.45 -4.22
C ASN A 23 0.86 -11.37 -5.30
N ASN A 24 -0.28 -11.40 -5.98
CA ASN A 24 -0.64 -10.38 -6.96
C ASN A 24 -0.87 -9.02 -6.31
N ASP A 25 -1.56 -8.97 -5.19
CA ASP A 25 -1.80 -7.73 -4.44
C ASP A 25 -0.51 -7.18 -3.85
N LYS A 26 0.38 -8.02 -3.36
CA LYS A 26 1.69 -7.62 -2.87
C LYS A 26 2.53 -6.97 -3.98
N SER A 27 2.59 -7.60 -5.15
CA SER A 27 3.28 -7.05 -6.33
C SER A 27 2.68 -5.72 -6.76
N LYS A 28 1.35 -5.61 -6.76
CA LYS A 28 0.65 -4.36 -7.08
C LYS A 28 0.94 -3.27 -6.05
N ALA A 29 0.99 -3.61 -4.78
CA ALA A 29 1.33 -2.67 -3.71
C ALA A 29 2.74 -2.10 -3.87
N TRP A 30 3.72 -2.94 -4.23
CA TRP A 30 5.08 -2.48 -4.53
C TRP A 30 5.12 -1.59 -5.77
N GLU A 31 4.44 -1.98 -6.85
CA GLU A 31 4.35 -1.18 -8.07
C GLU A 31 3.75 0.19 -7.80
N CYS A 32 2.62 0.24 -7.08
CA CYS A 32 1.99 1.50 -6.71
C CYS A 32 2.88 2.37 -5.83
N SER A 33 3.62 1.79 -4.90
CA SER A 33 4.60 2.52 -4.09
C SER A 33 5.68 3.17 -4.97
N GLY A 34 6.18 2.46 -5.97
CA GLY A 34 7.14 3.01 -6.94
C GLY A 34 6.57 4.16 -7.76
N ILE A 35 5.34 4.03 -8.23
CA ILE A 35 4.64 5.10 -8.98
C ILE A 35 4.41 6.32 -8.10
N TYR A 36 3.95 6.14 -6.87
CA TYR A 36 3.76 7.26 -5.92
C TYR A 36 5.05 7.96 -5.57
N MET A 37 6.14 7.23 -5.38
CA MET A 37 7.45 7.83 -5.11
C MET A 37 7.95 8.63 -6.31
N ALA A 38 7.80 8.13 -7.54
CA ALA A 38 8.12 8.87 -8.75
C ALA A 38 7.31 10.17 -8.84
N ASN A 39 6.02 10.13 -8.52
CA ASN A 39 5.16 11.32 -8.49
C ASN A 39 5.64 12.33 -7.44
N TYR A 40 6.01 11.87 -6.26
CA TYR A 40 6.48 12.73 -5.18
C TYR A 40 7.77 13.50 -5.56
N PHE A 41 8.67 12.86 -6.32
CA PHE A 41 9.94 13.45 -6.74
C PHE A 41 9.88 14.12 -8.11
N LEU A 42 8.71 14.37 -8.69
CA LEU A 42 8.59 15.10 -9.95
C LEU A 42 9.23 16.49 -9.83
N PRO A 43 9.99 16.92 -10.87
CA PRO A 43 10.60 18.24 -10.88
C PRO A 43 9.55 19.36 -10.80
N PRO A 44 9.91 20.54 -10.24
CA PRO A 44 9.04 21.72 -10.30
C PRO A 44 8.70 22.07 -11.74
N GLY A 45 7.44 22.46 -12.00
CA GLY A 45 6.96 22.83 -13.33
C GLY A 45 6.26 21.69 -14.10
N GLU A 46 6.37 20.45 -13.65
CA GLU A 46 5.47 19.38 -14.10
C GLU A 46 4.07 19.64 -13.55
N SER A 47 3.04 19.29 -14.34
CA SER A 47 1.63 19.55 -14.01
C SER A 47 1.11 18.68 -12.88
N PHE A 48 1.77 18.74 -11.73
CA PHE A 48 1.43 17.92 -10.57
C PHE A 48 1.32 18.80 -9.33
N GLU A 49 0.09 18.94 -8.84
CA GLU A 49 -0.20 19.81 -7.70
C GLU A 49 0.42 19.30 -6.40
N TYR A 50 0.75 20.23 -5.52
CA TYR A 50 1.34 19.91 -4.21
C TYR A 50 0.49 18.93 -3.38
N SER A 51 -0.84 19.12 -3.37
CA SER A 51 -1.77 18.21 -2.69
C SER A 51 -1.69 16.77 -3.21
N MET A 52 -1.39 16.59 -4.49
CA MET A 52 -1.22 15.27 -5.09
C MET A 52 0.10 14.62 -4.64
N LYS A 53 1.15 15.42 -4.41
CA LYS A 53 2.41 14.93 -3.84
C LYS A 53 2.22 14.44 -2.40
N GLU A 54 1.47 15.19 -1.60
CA GLU A 54 1.13 14.78 -0.22
C GLU A 54 0.35 13.48 -0.21
N LYS A 55 -0.65 13.37 -1.06
CA LYS A 55 -1.44 12.14 -1.20
C LYS A 55 -0.59 10.95 -1.63
N SER A 56 0.36 11.16 -2.54
CA SER A 56 1.30 10.13 -2.99
C SER A 56 2.17 9.63 -1.82
N MET A 57 2.76 10.53 -1.07
CA MET A 57 3.58 10.16 0.10
C MET A 57 2.75 9.47 1.18
N ALA A 58 1.56 9.98 1.46
CA ALA A 58 0.65 9.38 2.43
C ALA A 58 0.24 7.95 2.00
N SER A 59 -0.01 7.75 0.72
CA SER A 59 -0.36 6.43 0.16
C SER A 59 0.78 5.43 0.32
N VAL A 60 2.02 5.83 0.08
CA VAL A 60 3.21 4.98 0.33
C VAL A 60 3.29 4.57 1.80
N LYS A 61 3.09 5.51 2.71
CA LYS A 61 3.11 5.23 4.16
C LYS A 61 2.00 4.26 4.57
N VAL A 62 0.80 4.44 4.03
CA VAL A 62 -0.34 3.55 4.32
C VAL A 62 -0.08 2.14 3.79
N LEU A 63 0.45 2.02 2.57
CA LEU A 63 0.79 0.72 1.99
C LEU A 63 1.82 -0.02 2.85
N LYS A 64 2.90 0.65 3.25
CA LYS A 64 3.91 0.05 4.14
C LYS A 64 3.32 -0.35 5.49
N SER A 65 2.60 0.55 6.12
CA SER A 65 1.99 0.31 7.43
C SER A 65 1.07 -0.91 7.40
N TYR A 66 0.22 -1.01 6.40
CA TYR A 66 -0.66 -2.16 6.25
C TYR A 66 0.10 -3.45 5.97
N ALA A 67 1.12 -3.41 5.11
CA ALA A 67 1.95 -4.57 4.82
C ALA A 67 2.59 -5.14 6.09
N LEU A 68 3.15 -4.28 6.94
CA LEU A 68 3.72 -4.70 8.23
C LEU A 68 2.65 -5.25 9.18
N GLU A 69 1.48 -4.61 9.22
CA GLU A 69 0.34 -5.03 10.03
C GLU A 69 -0.11 -6.47 9.71
N ILE A 70 -0.09 -6.86 8.43
CA ILE A 70 -0.48 -8.21 7.99
C ILE A 70 0.66 -9.23 7.98
N GLY A 71 1.85 -8.86 8.48
CA GLY A 71 2.95 -9.78 8.71
C GLY A 71 4.02 -9.85 7.63
N ILE A 72 4.00 -8.97 6.62
CA ILE A 72 5.10 -8.84 5.67
C ILE A 72 6.29 -8.22 6.42
N SER A 73 7.48 -8.81 6.33
CA SER A 73 8.65 -8.26 6.99
C SER A 73 9.06 -6.92 6.36
N GLU A 74 9.64 -6.04 7.15
CA GLU A 74 10.13 -4.74 6.66
C GLU A 74 11.16 -4.93 5.54
N LYS A 75 12.05 -5.90 5.67
CA LYS A 75 13.04 -6.21 4.63
C LYS A 75 12.39 -6.63 3.32
N GLU A 76 11.43 -7.54 3.36
CA GLU A 76 10.71 -8.00 2.17
C GLU A 76 9.98 -6.83 1.51
N TRP A 77 9.31 -6.00 2.31
CA TRP A 77 8.61 -4.83 1.81
C TRP A 77 9.57 -3.84 1.15
N ASP A 78 10.64 -3.45 1.84
CA ASP A 78 11.61 -2.48 1.32
C ASP A 78 12.33 -2.98 0.06
N ASP A 79 12.68 -4.26 0.00
CA ASP A 79 13.29 -4.86 -1.20
C ASP A 79 12.34 -4.77 -2.41
N GLY A 80 11.07 -5.07 -2.23
CA GLY A 80 10.06 -4.96 -3.28
C GLY A 80 9.82 -3.51 -3.72
N VAL A 81 9.70 -2.60 -2.79
CA VAL A 81 9.52 -1.16 -3.08
C VAL A 81 10.76 -0.59 -3.80
N ASN A 82 11.96 -0.92 -3.37
CA ASN A 82 13.18 -0.44 -4.00
C ASN A 82 13.27 -0.83 -5.47
N LYS A 83 12.89 -2.07 -5.82
CA LYS A 83 12.83 -2.51 -7.22
C LYS A 83 11.83 -1.68 -8.02
N ALA A 84 10.66 -1.40 -7.46
CA ALA A 84 9.64 -0.60 -8.12
C ALA A 84 10.08 0.87 -8.26
N VAL A 85 10.72 1.44 -7.25
CA VAL A 85 11.29 2.79 -7.29
C VAL A 85 12.32 2.89 -8.40
N ASP A 86 13.23 1.94 -8.51
CA ASP A 86 14.23 1.90 -9.60
C ASP A 86 13.56 1.85 -10.98
N LYS A 87 12.51 1.05 -11.12
CA LYS A 87 11.76 0.92 -12.38
C LYS A 87 11.10 2.23 -12.81
N TYR A 88 10.52 2.97 -11.87
CA TYR A 88 9.75 4.18 -12.17
C TYR A 88 10.52 5.49 -11.93
N ASN A 89 11.79 5.42 -11.52
CA ASN A 89 12.60 6.60 -11.27
C ASN A 89 12.69 7.49 -12.51
N GLY A 90 12.33 8.76 -12.37
CA GLY A 90 12.34 9.72 -13.46
C GLY A 90 11.18 9.60 -14.44
N ALA A 91 10.24 8.68 -14.22
CA ALA A 91 9.05 8.55 -15.06
C ALA A 91 8.16 9.80 -14.95
N LYS A 92 7.57 10.18 -16.08
CA LYS A 92 6.58 11.27 -16.12
C LYS A 92 5.32 10.86 -15.37
N TYR A 93 4.57 11.85 -14.89
CA TYR A 93 3.26 11.64 -14.30
C TYR A 93 2.33 10.93 -15.28
N ASP A 94 1.78 9.80 -14.86
CA ASP A 94 0.77 9.04 -15.59
C ASP A 94 -0.51 9.02 -14.76
N LYS A 95 -1.49 9.81 -15.20
CA LYS A 95 -2.76 9.96 -14.50
C LYS A 95 -3.51 8.63 -14.37
N VAL A 96 -3.55 7.83 -15.43
CA VAL A 96 -4.27 6.56 -15.47
C VAL A 96 -3.67 5.57 -14.48
N LYS A 97 -2.35 5.41 -14.49
CA LYS A 97 -1.65 4.52 -13.54
C LYS A 97 -1.83 4.99 -12.10
N THR A 98 -1.74 6.29 -11.86
CA THR A 98 -1.92 6.87 -10.52
C THR A 98 -3.33 6.64 -9.99
N GLU A 99 -4.35 6.88 -10.80
CA GLU A 99 -5.74 6.63 -10.40
C GLU A 99 -6.03 5.14 -10.17
N ASP A 100 -5.44 4.26 -10.97
CA ASP A 100 -5.50 2.81 -10.75
C ASP A 100 -4.89 2.42 -9.39
N CYS A 101 -3.79 3.04 -9.02
CA CYS A 101 -3.18 2.84 -7.70
C CYS A 101 -4.08 3.37 -6.57
N HIS A 102 -4.74 4.51 -6.75
CA HIS A 102 -5.70 4.99 -5.75
C HIS A 102 -6.86 4.00 -5.56
N THR A 103 -7.40 3.48 -6.64
CA THR A 103 -8.45 2.45 -6.60
C THR A 103 -7.95 1.20 -5.88
N PHE A 104 -6.74 0.76 -6.17
CA PHE A 104 -6.13 -0.37 -5.48
C PHE A 104 -6.00 -0.14 -3.97
N VAL A 105 -5.46 1.00 -3.54
CA VAL A 105 -5.33 1.35 -2.11
C VAL A 105 -6.69 1.33 -1.43
N ASN A 106 -7.70 1.92 -2.06
CA ASN A 106 -9.04 2.01 -1.49
C ASN A 106 -9.73 0.64 -1.36
N SER A 107 -9.45 -0.28 -2.28
CA SER A 107 -10.09 -1.60 -2.30
C SER A 107 -9.33 -2.69 -1.53
N ALA A 108 -8.00 -2.68 -1.59
CA ALA A 108 -7.16 -3.72 -1.01
C ALA A 108 -6.85 -3.49 0.49
N ILE A 109 -6.88 -2.24 0.93
CA ILE A 109 -6.62 -1.88 2.33
C ILE A 109 -7.93 -1.53 3.02
N PRO A 110 -8.28 -2.18 4.15
CA PRO A 110 -9.45 -1.79 4.94
C PRO A 110 -9.37 -0.31 5.33
N ASP A 111 -10.42 0.46 5.03
CA ASP A 111 -10.47 1.91 5.24
C ASP A 111 -9.31 2.67 4.58
N GLY A 112 -8.83 2.19 3.43
CA GLY A 112 -7.64 2.72 2.77
C GLY A 112 -7.72 4.22 2.49
N GLU A 113 -8.84 4.71 1.96
CA GLU A 113 -9.05 6.13 1.69
C GLU A 113 -8.97 6.98 2.96
N GLU A 114 -9.63 6.56 4.04
CA GLU A 114 -9.61 7.26 5.32
C GLU A 114 -8.22 7.24 5.96
N ARG A 115 -7.51 6.13 5.85
CA ARG A 115 -6.12 6.03 6.34
C ARG A 115 -5.22 7.02 5.62
N VAL A 116 -5.34 7.15 4.31
CA VAL A 116 -4.57 8.13 3.50
C VAL A 116 -4.88 9.55 3.94
N LYS A 117 -6.16 9.90 4.10
CA LYS A 117 -6.58 11.23 4.58
C LYS A 117 -5.98 11.57 5.94
N LYS A 118 -5.98 10.63 6.87
CA LYS A 118 -5.39 10.81 8.20
C LYS A 118 -3.89 11.06 8.14
N VAL A 119 -3.17 10.33 7.31
CA VAL A 119 -1.72 10.52 7.15
C VAL A 119 -1.42 11.88 6.53
N VAL A 120 -2.18 12.32 5.53
CA VAL A 120 -2.04 13.67 4.94
C VAL A 120 -2.13 14.73 6.03
N GLN A 121 -3.08 14.63 6.96
CA GLN A 121 -3.26 15.56 8.06
C GLN A 121 -2.05 15.61 9.01
N THR A 122 -1.24 14.58 9.07
CA THR A 122 -0.07 14.48 9.97
C THR A 122 1.24 14.91 9.32
N LEU A 123 1.22 15.29 8.04
CA LEU A 123 2.43 15.71 7.31
C LEU A 123 2.86 17.14 7.64
N TYR A 124 2.09 17.88 8.47
CA TYR A 124 2.34 19.27 8.89
C TYR A 124 2.38 19.42 10.40
#